data_a87f9836793c8b9be3434087039cc94d
#
_entry.id   a87f9836793c8b9be3434087039cc94d
#
_cell.length_a   1.000
_cell.length_b   1.000
_cell.length_c   1.000
_cell.angle_alpha   90.00
_cell.angle_beta   90.00
_cell.angle_gamma   90.00
#
_symmetry.space_group_name_H-M   'P 1'
#
loop_
_entity.id
_entity.type
_entity.pdbx_description
1 polymer ?
#
loop_
_entity_poly.entity_id
_entity_poly.type
_entity_poly.pdbx_seq_one_letter_code
_entity_poly.pdbx_strand_id
1 'polypeptide(L)' 'MWEPSRLEWLDLSYNYLVKIEPEILEFPNLKTLYLHGNFISNLEEVRKLQDMAYLQTLTLYGNSIE' A
#
# COMPACT_ATOMS: atom_id res chain seq x y z
N MET A 1 23.70 -0.76 -2.49
CA MET A 1 22.80 -1.38 -1.48
C MET A 1 21.58 -0.48 -1.30
N TRP A 2 20.39 -1.05 -1.34
CA TRP A 2 19.21 -0.24 -1.18
C TRP A 2 18.77 -0.17 0.29
N GLU A 3 18.13 0.95 0.62
CA GLU A 3 17.70 1.24 1.97
C GLU A 3 16.19 1.38 2.04
N PRO A 4 15.48 0.47 2.73
CA PRO A 4 14.02 0.58 2.85
C PRO A 4 13.56 1.91 3.44
N SER A 5 14.36 2.51 4.33
CA SER A 5 14.01 3.78 4.95
C SER A 5 14.01 4.96 3.98
N ARG A 6 14.56 4.80 2.78
CA ARG A 6 14.58 5.86 1.78
C ARG A 6 13.42 5.79 0.81
N LEU A 7 12.66 4.72 0.81
CA LEU A 7 11.55 4.57 -0.14
C LEU A 7 10.40 5.46 0.29
N GLU A 8 9.99 6.37 -0.58
CA GLU A 8 8.88 7.30 -0.34
C GLU A 8 7.72 7.13 -1.30
N TRP A 9 7.90 6.40 -2.38
CA TRP A 9 6.89 6.25 -3.42
C TRP A 9 6.90 4.81 -3.93
N LEU A 10 5.74 4.16 -3.95
CA LEU A 10 5.62 2.78 -4.40
C LEU A 10 4.34 2.63 -5.21
N ASP A 11 4.49 2.15 -6.44
CA ASP A 11 3.36 1.90 -7.31
C ASP A 11 3.19 0.39 -7.51
N LEU A 12 2.12 -0.16 -6.95
CA LEU A 12 1.74 -1.56 -7.11
C LEU A 12 0.41 -1.69 -7.86
N SER A 13 0.02 -0.64 -8.59
CA SER A 13 -1.24 -0.64 -9.33
C SER A 13 -1.25 -1.68 -10.44
N TYR A 14 -2.47 -2.12 -10.78
CA TYR A 14 -2.73 -3.05 -11.89
C TYR A 14 -1.95 -4.37 -11.77
N ASN A 15 -1.91 -4.91 -10.57
CA ASN A 15 -1.38 -6.23 -10.29
C ASN A 15 -2.52 -7.17 -9.88
N TYR A 16 -2.19 -8.24 -9.19
CA TYR A 16 -3.18 -9.25 -8.77
C TYR A 16 -3.23 -9.39 -7.26
N LEU A 17 -2.95 -8.29 -6.55
CA LEU A 17 -2.88 -8.33 -5.10
C LEU A 17 -4.26 -8.53 -4.49
N VAL A 18 -4.36 -9.48 -3.58
CA VAL A 18 -5.58 -9.72 -2.79
C VAL A 18 -5.42 -9.23 -1.36
N LYS A 19 -4.21 -8.95 -0.95
CA LYS A 19 -3.90 -8.47 0.39
C LYS A 19 -2.71 -7.52 0.34
N ILE A 20 -2.52 -6.79 1.42
CA ILE A 20 -1.36 -5.90 1.58
C ILE A 20 -0.30 -6.67 2.37
N GLU A 21 0.81 -6.98 1.70
CA GLU A 21 1.87 -7.75 2.32
C GLU A 21 2.53 -6.98 3.47
N PRO A 22 2.92 -7.67 4.55
CA PRO A 22 3.56 -6.99 5.68
C PRO A 22 4.84 -6.24 5.31
N GLU A 23 5.52 -6.65 4.26
CA GLU A 23 6.73 -5.98 3.78
C GLU A 23 6.50 -4.52 3.42
N ILE A 24 5.28 -4.18 2.97
CA ILE A 24 4.94 -2.80 2.65
C ILE A 24 5.00 -1.93 3.91
N LEU A 25 4.68 -2.50 5.05
CA LEU A 25 4.67 -1.78 6.32
C LEU A 25 6.09 -1.50 6.84
N GLU A 26 7.09 -2.12 6.24
CA GLU A 26 8.48 -1.96 6.64
C GLU A 26 9.18 -0.78 5.96
N PHE A 27 8.44 0.00 5.16
CA PHE A 27 8.94 1.22 4.56
C PHE A 27 8.51 2.43 5.39
N PRO A 28 9.28 2.82 6.40
CA PRO A 28 8.81 3.78 7.42
C PRO A 28 8.55 5.18 6.88
N ASN A 29 9.14 5.55 5.75
CA ASN A 29 9.01 6.89 5.18
C ASN A 29 8.15 6.92 3.92
N LEU A 30 7.38 5.85 3.66
CA LEU A 30 6.53 5.78 2.48
C LEU A 30 5.46 6.88 2.54
N LYS A 31 5.40 7.70 1.52
CA LYS A 31 4.44 8.80 1.41
C LYS A 31 3.35 8.55 0.39
N THR A 32 3.68 7.83 -0.67
CA THR A 32 2.74 7.56 -1.76
C THR A 32 2.68 6.08 -2.04
N LEU A 33 1.49 5.51 -2.00
CA LEU A 33 1.25 4.10 -2.28
C LEU A 33 0.07 3.97 -3.22
N TYR A 34 0.30 3.43 -4.40
CA TYR A 34 -0.76 3.15 -5.36
C TYR A 34 -1.11 1.68 -5.33
N LEU A 35 -2.36 1.39 -4.99
CA LEU A 35 -2.89 0.02 -4.95
C LEU A 35 -4.10 -0.16 -5.85
N HIS A 36 -4.40 0.82 -6.70
CA HIS A 36 -5.57 0.73 -7.57
C HIS A 36 -5.41 -0.37 -8.61
N GLY A 37 -6.54 -0.92 -9.05
CA GLY A 37 -6.53 -1.94 -10.09
C GLY A 37 -6.08 -3.31 -9.61
N ASN A 38 -6.26 -3.63 -8.34
CA ASN A 38 -5.96 -4.95 -7.79
C ASN A 38 -7.24 -5.68 -7.40
N PHE A 39 -7.15 -6.69 -6.55
CA PHE A 39 -8.27 -7.52 -6.14
C PHE A 39 -8.44 -7.54 -4.62
N ILE A 40 -8.10 -6.43 -3.98
CA ILE A 40 -8.26 -6.30 -2.53
C ILE A 40 -9.75 -6.14 -2.25
N SER A 41 -10.31 -7.00 -1.42
CA SER A 41 -11.74 -6.97 -1.11
C SER A 41 -12.03 -6.83 0.38
N ASN A 42 -11.04 -7.04 1.23
CA ASN A 42 -11.20 -7.00 2.68
C ASN A 42 -10.67 -5.68 3.23
N LEU A 43 -11.55 -4.89 3.84
CA LEU A 43 -11.18 -3.61 4.42
C LEU A 43 -10.11 -3.73 5.51
N GLU A 44 -10.04 -4.88 6.18
CA GLU A 44 -9.01 -5.12 7.19
C GLU A 44 -7.60 -5.05 6.61
N GLU A 45 -7.44 -5.35 5.32
CA GLU A 45 -6.14 -5.19 4.68
C GLU A 45 -5.74 -3.72 4.64
N VAL A 46 -6.69 -2.84 4.33
CA VAL A 46 -6.44 -1.40 4.25
C VAL A 46 -6.09 -0.84 5.63
N ARG A 47 -6.71 -1.38 6.68
CA ARG A 47 -6.45 -0.92 8.04
C ARG A 47 -5.03 -1.15 8.50
N LYS A 48 -4.32 -2.09 7.88
CA LYS A 48 -2.90 -2.31 8.18
C LYS A 48 -2.06 -1.07 7.93
N LEU A 49 -2.53 -0.17 7.06
CA LEU A 49 -1.79 1.03 6.68
C LEU A 49 -1.97 2.18 7.67
N GLN A 50 -2.87 2.05 8.64
CA GLN A 50 -3.23 3.15 9.54
C GLN A 50 -2.06 3.66 10.39
N ASP A 51 -1.09 2.81 10.64
CA ASP A 51 0.07 3.17 11.47
C ASP A 51 1.26 3.69 10.66
N MET A 52 1.10 3.85 9.36
CA MET A 52 2.15 4.40 8.52
C MET A 52 2.13 5.93 8.62
N ALA A 53 2.98 6.46 9.49
CA ALA A 53 2.92 7.85 9.94
C ALA A 53 3.05 8.88 8.81
N TYR A 54 3.78 8.56 7.75
CA TYR A 54 4.07 9.52 6.69
C TYR A 54 3.27 9.27 5.41
N LEU A 55 2.38 8.28 5.40
CA LEU A 55 1.58 7.97 4.22
C LEU A 55 0.59 9.11 3.97
N GLN A 56 0.69 9.75 2.81
CA GLN A 56 -0.13 10.90 2.44
C GLN A 56 -1.06 10.61 1.27
N THR A 57 -0.63 9.77 0.35
CA THR A 57 -1.39 9.44 -0.86
C THR A 57 -1.58 7.95 -0.95
N LEU A 58 -2.85 7.53 -1.02
CA LEU A 58 -3.21 6.12 -1.14
C LEU A 58 -4.32 6.01 -2.18
N THR A 59 -4.14 5.16 -3.17
CA THR A 59 -5.18 4.89 -4.16
C THR A 59 -5.71 3.48 -4.01
N LEU A 60 -7.04 3.32 -4.03
CA LEU A 60 -7.70 2.03 -3.85
C LEU A 60 -8.80 1.77 -4.88
N TYR A 61 -9.04 2.71 -5.81
CA TYR A 61 -10.09 2.50 -6.80
C TYR A 61 -9.75 1.28 -7.68
N GLY A 62 -10.79 0.68 -8.27
CA GLY A 62 -10.57 -0.51 -9.09
C GLY A 62 -10.25 -1.76 -8.28
N ASN A 63 -10.54 -1.74 -6.99
CA ASN A 63 -10.53 -2.93 -6.15
C ASN A 63 -11.97 -3.28 -5.79
N SER A 64 -12.16 -4.38 -5.06
CA SER A 64 -13.50 -4.86 -4.69
C SER A 64 -13.83 -4.55 -3.23
N ILE A 65 -13.19 -3.56 -2.64
CA ILE A 65 -13.41 -3.18 -1.25
C ILE A 65 -14.81 -2.57 -1.11
N GLU A 66 -15.53 -3.04 -0.12
CA GLU A 66 -16.85 -2.56 0.23
C GLU A 66 -16.87 -1.94 1.62
#